data_68d01f62455e3496da25076d396d88c6
#
_entry.id   68d01f62455e3496da25076d396d88c6
#
_cell.length_a   1.000
_cell.length_b   1.000
_cell.length_c   1.000
_cell.angle_alpha   90.00
_cell.angle_beta   90.00
_cell.angle_gamma   90.00
#
_symmetry.space_group_name_H-M   'P 1'
#
loop_
_entity.id
_entity.type
_entity.pdbx_description
1 polymer ?
#
loop_
_entity_poly.entity_id
_entity_poly.type
_entity_poly.pdbx_seq_one_letter_code
_entity_poly.pdbx_strand_id
1 'polypeptide(L)'
;TFRIQIKMKKAIFITTLLVALPLRAEVTFTKDVAPIIFNHCAGCHRPDEAAPFALLNYNDVRKRARLIVRVTEDRVMPPWHAEKGSFAFHGDRRLTEKQIDTLAQWMKAGAPEGDPAKLPALPKFTAGWQLGKPDLIVKMTEPFPVPAEGRDIYRSFVVPLNLPKNKWLK
;
A
#
# COMPACT_ATOMS: atom_id res chain seq x y z
N THR A 1 -30.33 -85.08 9.74
CA THR A 1 -29.54 -84.21 8.89
C THR A 1 -29.77 -82.73 9.34
N PHE A 2 -28.82 -82.18 10.10
CA PHE A 2 -28.90 -80.80 10.61
C PHE A 2 -28.24 -79.86 9.60
N ARG A 3 -29.00 -78.95 9.02
CA ARG A 3 -28.49 -77.90 8.12
C ARG A 3 -28.24 -76.61 8.91
N ILE A 4 -26.98 -76.27 9.10
CA ILE A 4 -26.58 -75.03 9.72
C ILE A 4 -26.63 -73.89 8.65
N GLN A 5 -27.53 -72.95 8.84
CA GLN A 5 -27.62 -71.70 8.02
C GLN A 5 -26.68 -70.66 8.59
N ILE A 6 -25.58 -70.41 7.91
CA ILE A 6 -24.67 -69.33 8.26
C ILE A 6 -25.20 -68.02 7.63
N LYS A 7 -25.78 -67.12 8.45
CA LYS A 7 -26.14 -65.76 8.02
C LYS A 7 -24.86 -64.88 7.92
N MET A 8 -24.39 -64.71 6.72
CA MET A 8 -23.32 -63.69 6.44
C MET A 8 -23.88 -62.31 6.65
N LYS A 9 -23.41 -61.60 7.72
CA LYS A 9 -23.64 -60.17 7.91
C LYS A 9 -22.70 -59.42 6.95
N LYS A 10 -23.28 -58.73 5.95
CA LYS A 10 -22.54 -57.83 5.07
C LYS A 10 -22.05 -56.64 5.90
N ALA A 11 -20.77 -56.61 6.21
CA ALA A 11 -20.11 -55.44 6.78
C ALA A 11 -19.97 -54.37 5.69
N ILE A 12 -20.71 -53.26 5.80
CA ILE A 12 -20.58 -52.13 4.92
C ILE A 12 -19.38 -51.34 5.44
N PHE A 13 -18.26 -51.40 4.72
CA PHE A 13 -17.10 -50.52 4.94
C PHE A 13 -17.43 -49.14 4.35
N ILE A 14 -17.78 -48.19 5.21
CA ILE A 14 -17.88 -46.78 4.83
C ILE A 14 -16.46 -46.22 4.80
N THR A 15 -15.87 -46.16 3.61
CA THR A 15 -14.59 -45.50 3.39
C THR A 15 -14.82 -44.00 3.42
N THR A 16 -14.54 -43.37 4.54
CA THR A 16 -14.60 -41.88 4.67
C THR A 16 -13.45 -41.32 3.87
N LEU A 17 -13.74 -40.78 2.68
CA LEU A 17 -12.79 -40.04 1.86
C LEU A 17 -12.52 -38.68 2.53
N LEU A 18 -11.40 -38.58 3.25
CA LEU A 18 -10.91 -37.31 3.82
C LEU A 18 -10.42 -36.42 2.66
N VAL A 19 -11.28 -35.53 2.17
CA VAL A 19 -10.88 -34.51 1.21
C VAL A 19 -9.99 -33.51 1.96
N ALA A 20 -8.68 -33.63 1.80
CA ALA A 20 -7.72 -32.63 2.27
C ALA A 20 -7.92 -31.36 1.44
N LEU A 21 -8.73 -30.40 1.93
CA LEU A 21 -8.80 -29.08 1.39
C LEU A 21 -7.42 -28.43 1.52
N PRO A 22 -6.84 -27.86 0.45
CA PRO A 22 -5.58 -27.16 0.56
C PRO A 22 -5.76 -25.99 1.53
N LEU A 23 -5.06 -26.04 2.65
CA LEU A 23 -4.97 -24.92 3.61
C LEU A 23 -4.23 -23.79 2.91
N ARG A 24 -4.96 -22.91 2.24
CA ARG A 24 -4.37 -21.72 1.64
C ARG A 24 -3.91 -20.84 2.79
N ALA A 25 -2.61 -20.54 2.84
CA ALA A 25 -2.07 -19.66 3.87
C ALA A 25 -2.84 -18.34 3.84
N GLU A 26 -3.40 -17.97 4.99
CA GLU A 26 -4.19 -16.75 5.14
C GLU A 26 -3.28 -15.53 4.93
N VAL A 27 -3.75 -14.59 4.11
CA VAL A 27 -3.06 -13.30 3.90
C VAL A 27 -3.30 -12.43 5.12
N THR A 28 -2.22 -12.00 5.78
CA THR A 28 -2.29 -11.20 7.01
C THR A 28 -1.62 -9.84 6.84
N PHE A 29 -2.00 -8.87 7.70
CA PHE A 29 -1.39 -7.55 7.68
C PHE A 29 0.11 -7.60 7.94
N THR A 30 0.51 -8.22 9.05
CA THR A 30 1.90 -8.20 9.50
C THR A 30 2.88 -8.81 8.51
N LYS A 31 2.49 -9.90 7.86
CA LYS A 31 3.37 -10.64 6.95
C LYS A 31 3.30 -10.13 5.51
N ASP A 32 2.07 -9.87 5.02
CA ASP A 32 1.83 -9.73 3.58
C ASP A 32 1.51 -8.29 3.18
N VAL A 33 0.74 -7.56 3.99
CA VAL A 33 0.23 -6.21 3.67
C VAL A 33 1.15 -5.11 4.16
N ALA A 34 1.68 -5.21 5.39
CA ALA A 34 2.56 -4.18 5.96
C ALA A 34 3.79 -3.89 5.09
N PRO A 35 4.47 -4.89 4.49
CA PRO A 35 5.58 -4.61 3.57
C PRO A 35 5.16 -3.76 2.36
N ILE A 36 3.95 -4.00 1.81
CA ILE A 36 3.43 -3.23 0.68
C ILE A 36 3.14 -1.79 1.11
N ILE A 37 2.40 -1.62 2.21
CA ILE A 37 2.00 -0.30 2.73
C ILE A 37 3.22 0.53 3.12
N PHE A 38 4.17 -0.06 3.83
CA PHE A 38 5.35 0.66 4.31
C PHE A 38 6.26 1.11 3.18
N ASN A 39 6.41 0.30 2.13
CA ASN A 39 7.29 0.63 1.01
C ASN A 39 6.63 1.56 -0.03
N HIS A 40 5.30 1.50 -0.22
CA HIS A 40 4.65 2.21 -1.31
C HIS A 40 3.69 3.31 -0.86
N CYS A 41 3.23 3.32 0.39
CA CYS A 41 2.21 4.25 0.87
C CYS A 41 2.71 5.16 1.99
N ALA A 42 3.42 4.60 2.99
CA ALA A 42 3.80 5.29 4.21
C ALA A 42 4.71 6.51 3.98
N GLY A 43 5.44 6.56 2.86
CA GLY A 43 6.27 7.71 2.51
C GLY A 43 5.48 9.02 2.41
N CYS A 44 4.24 8.96 1.92
CA CYS A 44 3.32 10.09 1.83
C CYS A 44 2.23 10.05 2.91
N HIS A 45 1.80 8.85 3.31
CA HIS A 45 0.75 8.63 4.31
C HIS A 45 1.32 8.53 5.73
N ARG A 46 1.87 9.64 6.22
CA ARG A 46 2.40 9.82 7.57
C ARG A 46 2.18 11.27 8.06
N PRO A 47 2.30 11.56 9.36
CA PRO A 47 2.19 12.93 9.85
C PRO A 47 3.12 13.91 9.14
N ASP A 48 2.65 15.13 8.95
CA ASP A 48 3.37 16.26 8.33
C ASP A 48 3.80 16.04 6.88
N GLU A 49 3.13 15.13 6.17
CA GLU A 49 3.35 14.87 4.75
C GLU A 49 2.08 15.10 3.90
N ALA A 50 2.19 14.89 2.59
CA ALA A 50 1.18 15.29 1.62
C ALA A 50 -0.19 14.61 1.78
N ALA A 51 -0.25 13.41 2.36
CA ALA A 51 -1.51 12.67 2.47
C ALA A 51 -2.32 13.09 3.69
N PRO A 52 -3.67 13.12 3.60
CA PRO A 52 -4.54 13.62 4.68
C PRO A 52 -4.67 12.67 5.88
N PHE A 53 -4.05 11.50 5.84
CA PHE A 53 -4.08 10.50 6.92
C PHE A 53 -2.85 9.60 6.89
N ALA A 54 -2.51 9.05 8.04
CA ALA A 54 -1.41 8.10 8.17
C ALA A 54 -1.83 6.65 7.84
N LEU A 55 -0.84 5.86 7.39
CA LEU A 55 -0.92 4.41 7.18
C LEU A 55 0.32 3.73 7.78
N LEU A 56 0.55 3.92 9.08
CA LEU A 56 1.76 3.49 9.77
C LEU A 56 1.57 2.26 10.65
N ASN A 57 0.33 1.84 10.88
CA ASN A 57 0.00 0.70 11.72
C ASN A 57 -1.24 -0.04 11.21
N TYR A 58 -1.50 -1.21 11.79
CA TYR A 58 -2.63 -2.05 11.43
C TYR A 58 -3.97 -1.33 11.48
N ASN A 59 -4.23 -0.59 12.55
CA ASN A 59 -5.52 0.07 12.74
C ASN A 59 -5.79 1.15 11.68
N ASP A 60 -4.77 1.91 11.30
CA ASP A 60 -4.86 2.93 10.27
C ASP A 60 -5.20 2.31 8.91
N VAL A 61 -4.54 1.20 8.57
CA VAL A 61 -4.70 0.50 7.30
C VAL A 61 -6.06 -0.24 7.26
N ARG A 62 -6.42 -0.96 8.33
CA ARG A 62 -7.69 -1.71 8.42
C ARG A 62 -8.90 -0.81 8.25
N LYS A 63 -8.92 0.35 8.91
CA LYS A 63 -10.01 1.34 8.79
C LYS A 63 -10.25 1.77 7.34
N ARG A 64 -9.24 1.70 6.50
CA ARG A 64 -9.25 2.16 5.09
C ARG A 64 -9.11 1.05 4.07
N ALA A 65 -9.18 -0.22 4.50
CA ALA A 65 -8.93 -1.37 3.63
C ALA A 65 -9.72 -1.33 2.31
N ARG A 66 -11.02 -1.04 2.36
CA ARG A 66 -11.87 -0.92 1.16
C ARG A 66 -11.43 0.22 0.24
N LEU A 67 -11.06 1.37 0.81
CA LEU A 67 -10.57 2.51 0.04
C LEU A 67 -9.24 2.17 -0.63
N ILE A 68 -8.31 1.59 0.15
CA ILE A 68 -6.99 1.18 -0.36
C ILE A 68 -7.13 0.23 -1.54
N VAL A 69 -7.95 -0.82 -1.41
CA VAL A 69 -8.19 -1.78 -2.51
C VAL A 69 -8.72 -1.05 -3.75
N ARG A 70 -9.78 -0.27 -3.62
CA ARG A 70 -10.37 0.46 -4.74
C ARG A 70 -9.36 1.34 -5.46
N VAL A 71 -8.65 2.22 -4.74
CA VAL A 71 -7.73 3.18 -5.36
C VAL A 71 -6.46 2.54 -5.93
N THR A 72 -6.11 1.34 -5.48
CA THR A 72 -4.98 0.57 -6.03
C THR A 72 -5.40 -0.25 -7.25
N GLU A 73 -6.62 -0.82 -7.26
CA GLU A 73 -7.21 -1.46 -8.43
C GLU A 73 -7.43 -0.45 -9.57
N ASP A 74 -7.94 0.74 -9.26
CA ASP A 74 -8.13 1.85 -10.20
C ASP A 74 -6.81 2.53 -10.61
N ARG A 75 -5.66 2.11 -10.08
CA ARG A 75 -4.33 2.68 -10.35
C ARG A 75 -4.19 4.17 -10.00
N VAL A 76 -5.06 4.70 -9.15
CA VAL A 76 -4.99 6.07 -8.64
C VAL A 76 -3.89 6.20 -7.58
N MET A 77 -3.69 5.15 -6.77
CA MET A 77 -2.64 5.08 -5.74
C MET A 77 -1.75 3.84 -5.91
N PRO A 78 -0.44 3.98 -5.70
CA PRO A 78 0.33 5.22 -5.55
C PRO A 78 0.24 6.11 -6.80
N PRO A 79 0.29 7.47 -6.69
CA PRO A 79 0.17 8.35 -7.84
C PRO A 79 1.37 8.15 -8.79
N TRP A 80 1.07 7.73 -10.01
CA TRP A 80 2.05 7.48 -11.06
C TRP A 80 1.38 7.60 -12.43
N HIS A 81 1.66 8.69 -13.14
CA HIS A 81 1.00 9.01 -14.41
C HIS A 81 1.74 8.51 -15.66
N ALA A 82 3.00 8.08 -15.52
CA ALA A 82 3.73 7.55 -16.66
C ALA A 82 3.16 6.18 -17.07
N GLU A 83 2.87 6.02 -18.36
CA GLU A 83 2.43 4.74 -18.90
C GLU A 83 3.53 3.68 -18.81
N LYS A 84 3.12 2.42 -18.76
CA LYS A 84 4.02 1.29 -18.85
C LYS A 84 4.52 1.19 -20.30
N GLY A 85 5.75 1.58 -20.54
CA GLY A 85 6.35 1.61 -21.86
C GLY A 85 7.64 0.79 -21.95
N SER A 86 8.40 1.05 -23.02
CA SER A 86 9.66 0.37 -23.31
C SER A 86 10.80 0.78 -22.36
N PHE A 87 10.64 1.82 -21.57
CA PHE A 87 11.65 2.35 -20.68
C PHE A 87 11.30 2.10 -19.22
N ALA A 88 12.29 1.70 -18.42
CA ALA A 88 12.18 1.66 -16.97
C ALA A 88 12.38 3.07 -16.41
N PHE A 89 11.45 3.53 -15.58
CA PHE A 89 11.58 4.79 -14.86
C PHE A 89 12.30 4.58 -13.54
N HIS A 90 13.23 5.47 -13.23
CA HIS A 90 13.81 5.51 -11.90
C HIS A 90 12.73 5.89 -10.87
N GLY A 91 12.62 5.13 -9.78
CA GLY A 91 11.64 5.39 -8.73
C GLY A 91 10.19 5.09 -9.12
N ASP A 92 9.95 4.15 -10.03
CA ASP A 92 8.60 3.67 -10.37
C ASP A 92 7.85 3.24 -9.11
N ARG A 93 6.70 3.87 -8.86
CA ARG A 93 5.89 3.66 -7.66
C ARG A 93 4.74 2.68 -7.86
N ARG A 94 4.53 2.19 -9.07
CA ARG A 94 3.41 1.29 -9.37
C ARG A 94 3.48 0.03 -8.54
N LEU A 95 2.33 -0.39 -8.06
CA LEU A 95 2.17 -1.72 -7.48
C LEU A 95 2.13 -2.77 -8.60
N THR A 96 2.70 -3.93 -8.32
CA THR A 96 2.53 -5.11 -9.17
C THR A 96 1.12 -5.67 -9.01
N GLU A 97 0.63 -6.43 -10.01
CA GLU A 97 -0.66 -7.12 -9.92
C GLU A 97 -0.74 -7.98 -8.66
N LYS A 98 0.33 -8.71 -8.36
CA LYS A 98 0.41 -9.55 -7.15
C LYS A 98 0.22 -8.73 -5.86
N GLN A 99 0.78 -7.53 -5.77
CA GLN A 99 0.60 -6.67 -4.60
C GLN A 99 -0.85 -6.20 -4.47
N ILE A 100 -1.47 -5.81 -5.58
CA ILE A 100 -2.89 -5.41 -5.60
C ILE A 100 -3.77 -6.59 -5.21
N ASP A 101 -3.55 -7.76 -5.79
CA ASP A 101 -4.28 -8.98 -5.43
C ASP A 101 -4.12 -9.33 -3.94
N THR A 102 -2.92 -9.14 -3.38
CA THR A 102 -2.67 -9.36 -1.95
C THR A 102 -3.53 -8.44 -1.08
N LEU A 103 -3.60 -7.15 -1.41
CA LEU A 103 -4.45 -6.18 -0.71
C LEU A 103 -5.93 -6.56 -0.80
N ALA A 104 -6.39 -6.97 -1.98
CA ALA A 104 -7.78 -7.38 -2.21
C ALA A 104 -8.13 -8.67 -1.44
N GLN A 105 -7.25 -9.68 -1.46
CA GLN A 105 -7.44 -10.92 -0.72
C GLN A 105 -7.48 -10.68 0.79
N TRP A 106 -6.58 -9.86 1.31
CA TRP A 106 -6.55 -9.48 2.71
C TRP A 106 -7.87 -8.81 3.14
N MET A 107 -8.35 -7.84 2.38
CA MET A 107 -9.62 -7.16 2.67
C MET A 107 -10.80 -8.13 2.63
N LYS A 108 -10.85 -9.03 1.62
CA LYS A 108 -11.91 -10.07 1.51
C LYS A 108 -11.90 -11.05 2.66
N ALA A 109 -10.74 -11.37 3.22
CA ALA A 109 -10.58 -12.24 4.39
C ALA A 109 -10.97 -11.56 5.73
N GLY A 110 -11.47 -10.32 5.71
CA GLY A 110 -11.84 -9.57 6.92
C GLY A 110 -10.70 -8.75 7.51
N ALA A 111 -9.63 -8.58 6.75
CA ALA A 111 -8.44 -7.81 7.11
C ALA A 111 -7.76 -8.29 8.41
N PRO A 112 -7.37 -9.58 8.52
CA PRO A 112 -6.74 -10.10 9.73
C PRO A 112 -5.38 -9.46 9.99
N GLU A 113 -5.04 -9.25 11.28
CA GLU A 113 -3.76 -8.64 11.67
C GLU A 113 -2.58 -9.58 11.46
N GLY A 114 -2.72 -10.81 11.91
CA GLY A 114 -1.66 -11.80 11.89
C GLY A 114 -0.75 -11.74 13.11
N ASP A 115 0.38 -12.47 13.04
CA ASP A 115 1.35 -12.57 14.12
C ASP A 115 2.20 -11.29 14.24
N PRO A 116 2.16 -10.56 15.37
CA PRO A 116 2.95 -9.35 15.58
C PRO A 116 4.46 -9.54 15.40
N ALA A 117 4.99 -10.74 15.67
CA ALA A 117 6.41 -11.04 15.48
C ALA A 117 6.85 -10.98 14.00
N LYS A 118 5.91 -11.03 13.07
CA LYS A 118 6.16 -10.93 11.62
C LYS A 118 6.01 -9.53 11.06
N LEU A 119 5.68 -8.54 11.91
CA LEU A 119 5.58 -7.15 11.48
C LEU A 119 6.96 -6.59 11.12
N PRO A 120 7.18 -6.11 9.90
CA PRO A 120 8.43 -5.47 9.54
C PRO A 120 8.61 -4.15 10.28
N ALA A 121 9.85 -3.76 10.47
CA ALA A 121 10.16 -2.44 11.01
C ALA A 121 9.65 -1.34 10.05
N LEU A 122 9.13 -0.27 10.63
CA LEU A 122 8.78 0.92 9.86
C LEU A 122 10.02 1.50 9.18
N PRO A 123 9.93 1.93 7.91
CA PRO A 123 11.00 2.65 7.25
C PRO A 123 11.39 3.91 8.03
N LYS A 124 12.67 4.23 8.02
CA LYS A 124 13.12 5.52 8.57
C LYS A 124 12.83 6.60 7.55
N PHE A 125 12.08 7.61 7.96
CA PHE A 125 11.75 8.74 7.12
C PHE A 125 12.60 9.95 7.49
N THR A 126 13.05 10.71 6.49
CA THR A 126 13.68 12.01 6.71
C THR A 126 12.61 13.01 7.13
N ALA A 127 12.79 13.68 8.26
CA ALA A 127 11.94 14.79 8.67
C ALA A 127 12.36 16.06 7.92
N GLY A 128 11.36 16.81 7.42
CA GLY A 128 11.60 18.07 6.72
C GLY A 128 12.22 17.91 5.32
N TRP A 129 13.30 18.62 5.06
CA TRP A 129 13.90 18.68 3.74
C TRP A 129 14.55 17.38 3.29
N GLN A 130 14.02 16.77 2.24
CA GLN A 130 14.47 15.45 1.73
C GLN A 130 15.93 15.45 1.22
N LEU A 131 16.41 16.59 0.72
CA LEU A 131 17.77 16.77 0.22
C LEU A 131 18.74 17.35 1.26
N GLY A 132 18.34 17.41 2.54
CA GLY A 132 19.08 18.07 3.61
C GLY A 132 18.71 19.54 3.77
N LYS A 133 19.36 20.23 4.69
CA LYS A 133 19.09 21.65 4.96
C LYS A 133 19.40 22.50 3.72
N PRO A 134 18.45 23.28 3.21
CA PRO A 134 18.69 24.12 2.05
C PRO A 134 19.62 25.30 2.38
N ASP A 135 20.43 25.72 1.41
CA ASP A 135 21.28 26.91 1.54
C ASP A 135 20.47 28.21 1.53
N LEU A 136 19.34 28.22 0.84
CA LEU A 136 18.45 29.37 0.73
C LEU A 136 17.00 28.92 0.68
N ILE A 137 16.16 29.51 1.53
CA ILE A 137 14.71 29.35 1.49
C ILE A 137 14.09 30.61 0.92
N VAL A 138 13.42 30.47 -0.22
CA VAL A 138 12.70 31.56 -0.86
C VAL A 138 11.21 31.41 -0.57
N LYS A 139 10.58 32.50 -0.14
CA LYS A 139 9.15 32.56 0.13
C LYS A 139 8.52 33.68 -0.67
N MET A 140 7.27 33.50 -1.04
CA MET A 140 6.46 34.59 -1.59
C MET A 140 6.27 35.66 -0.50
N THR A 141 6.35 36.91 -0.87
CA THR A 141 6.11 38.04 0.03
C THR A 141 4.65 38.18 0.40
N GLU A 142 3.77 37.90 -0.57
CA GLU A 142 2.33 37.97 -0.42
C GLU A 142 1.66 36.62 -0.83
N PRO A 143 0.62 36.18 -0.12
CA PRO A 143 -0.16 35.03 -0.51
C PRO A 143 -0.85 35.30 -1.87
N PHE A 144 -0.84 34.29 -2.74
CA PHE A 144 -1.62 34.34 -3.97
C PHE A 144 -2.96 33.61 -3.73
N PRO A 145 -4.11 34.28 -3.90
CA PRO A 145 -5.41 33.64 -3.73
C PRO A 145 -5.69 32.69 -4.90
N VAL A 146 -5.90 31.43 -4.59
CA VAL A 146 -6.34 30.43 -5.57
C VAL A 146 -7.83 30.16 -5.34
N PRO A 147 -8.70 30.39 -6.34
CA PRO A 147 -10.11 30.05 -6.25
C PRO A 147 -10.33 28.58 -6.00
N ALA A 148 -11.36 28.22 -5.25
CA ALA A 148 -11.72 26.81 -5.00
C ALA A 148 -12.21 26.10 -6.26
N GLU A 149 -12.74 26.87 -7.22
CA GLU A 149 -13.30 26.37 -8.48
C GLU A 149 -12.82 27.24 -9.66
N GLY A 150 -12.87 26.68 -10.86
CA GLY A 150 -12.52 27.39 -12.08
C GLY A 150 -11.44 26.69 -12.89
N ARG A 151 -10.82 27.41 -13.81
CA ARG A 151 -9.72 26.90 -14.65
C ARG A 151 -8.40 26.95 -13.89
N ASP A 152 -7.47 26.11 -14.29
CA ASP A 152 -6.09 26.14 -13.80
C ASP A 152 -5.47 27.51 -14.04
N ILE A 153 -4.81 28.07 -13.02
CA ILE A 153 -4.18 29.39 -13.08
C ILE A 153 -2.67 29.19 -13.20
N TYR A 154 -2.11 29.61 -14.31
CA TYR A 154 -0.67 29.66 -14.54
C TYR A 154 -0.17 31.09 -14.30
N ARG A 155 0.71 31.25 -13.31
CA ARG A 155 1.28 32.56 -12.98
C ARG A 155 2.76 32.45 -12.68
N SER A 156 3.55 33.37 -13.23
CA SER A 156 4.97 33.49 -12.94
C SER A 156 5.17 34.49 -11.81
N PHE A 157 5.97 34.11 -10.83
CA PHE A 157 6.40 34.99 -9.74
C PHE A 157 7.91 35.20 -9.85
N VAL A 158 8.34 36.44 -9.80
CA VAL A 158 9.75 36.79 -9.78
C VAL A 158 10.15 37.12 -8.34
N VAL A 159 11.10 36.34 -7.83
CA VAL A 159 11.61 36.53 -6.46
C VAL A 159 13.10 36.82 -6.55
N PRO A 160 13.54 38.02 -6.12
CA PRO A 160 14.96 38.39 -6.13
C PRO A 160 15.71 37.55 -5.09
N LEU A 161 16.77 36.84 -5.50
CA LEU A 161 17.56 36.00 -4.60
C LEU A 161 18.65 36.78 -3.87
N ASN A 162 19.07 37.97 -4.38
CA ASN A 162 20.12 38.84 -3.81
C ASN A 162 21.40 38.07 -3.43
N LEU A 163 21.83 37.14 -4.27
CA LEU A 163 23.02 36.35 -4.02
C LEU A 163 24.29 37.17 -4.23
N PRO A 164 25.28 37.07 -3.31
CA PRO A 164 26.51 37.89 -3.40
C PRO A 164 27.43 37.46 -4.54
N LYS A 165 27.22 36.29 -5.11
CA LYS A 165 27.93 35.71 -6.25
C LYS A 165 27.12 34.64 -6.96
N ASN A 166 27.55 34.27 -8.18
CA ASN A 166 26.90 33.23 -8.96
C ASN A 166 26.90 31.89 -8.20
N LYS A 167 25.76 31.23 -8.23
CA LYS A 167 25.54 29.91 -7.63
C LYS A 167 24.89 28.95 -8.64
N TRP A 168 25.23 27.71 -8.54
CA TRP A 168 24.54 26.63 -9.25
C TRP A 168 23.31 26.21 -8.46
N LEU A 169 22.18 26.06 -9.16
CA LEU A 169 20.96 25.48 -8.59
C LEU A 169 20.92 23.98 -8.90
N LYS A 170 20.60 23.19 -7.91
CA LYS A 170 20.36 21.73 -8.02
C LYS A 170 18.87 21.45 -8.02
#